data_4b5da31346912c4a09ed57cd521ca59c
#
_entry.id   4b5da31346912c4a09ed57cd521ca59c
#
_cell.length_a   1.000
_cell.length_b   1.000
_cell.length_c   1.000
_cell.angle_alpha   90.00
_cell.angle_beta   90.00
_cell.angle_gamma   90.00
#
_symmetry.space_group_name_H-M   'P 1'
#
loop_
_entity.id
_entity.type
_entity.pdbx_description
1 polymer ?
#
loop_
_entity_poly.entity_id
_entity_poly.type
_entity_poly.pdbx_seq_one_letter_code
_entity_poly.pdbx_strand_id
1 'polypeptide(L)'
;MTEGAPSRAILKFAIPLILGYILQQMYLIIDAAIVGRWIGVGALAAVGASSSIMFLIMGFCNGSCAGFAIPVAQAFGAKDYHKMRCYVSNAMRIALVLAIVITLLSCFLCDKILRMVNTPEDVFHDAYIFLFLQFCTIPFTIAYNLLSGQIRALGNSKQPFYFLLASSFLNIFLDIIFILLLGMGVEGAGIATFLSQVFASSLCWWFIKRHMTILVPIGDERQFDNKRISILLNNGIPMGLQFSITSIGIIMLQSANNALGTVYVASFTAAIRIKYLFTCGLENIGVAMATYCGQNLGAKRLQRIKTGVNDAMWIMMAYFVITVIIIYPFADEMMMIFVNGNEQEVIANAAQLMRISNWFYPSLGVLVILRYSIQGLGYSNLSMMSGVMEMIARCGVSVWLVPALAWIGVCYADPIAWIMADIFLIPAYIWLIRRLKRQIG
;
A
#
# COMPACT_ATOMS: atom_id res chain seq x y z
N MET A 1 17.48 13.70 0.08
CA MET A 1 17.85 12.72 -0.97
C MET A 1 18.51 13.36 -2.19
N THR A 2 18.77 14.66 -2.16
CA THR A 2 19.41 15.40 -3.26
C THR A 2 20.94 15.31 -3.29
N GLU A 3 21.60 14.76 -2.26
CA GLU A 3 23.05 14.65 -2.12
C GLU A 3 23.51 13.22 -1.88
N GLY A 4 24.81 12.95 -2.05
CA GLY A 4 25.42 11.63 -1.88
C GLY A 4 25.09 10.63 -3.01
N ALA A 5 25.48 9.36 -2.88
CA ALA A 5 25.17 8.30 -3.87
C ALA A 5 23.68 7.99 -3.90
N PRO A 6 23.03 7.94 -5.09
CA PRO A 6 21.60 7.69 -5.20
C PRO A 6 21.17 6.34 -4.61
N SER A 7 21.88 5.27 -4.90
CA SER A 7 21.63 3.91 -4.37
C SER A 7 21.60 3.89 -2.86
N ARG A 8 22.59 4.53 -2.20
CA ARG A 8 22.64 4.60 -0.73
C ARG A 8 21.47 5.42 -0.15
N ALA A 9 21.08 6.50 -0.82
CA ALA A 9 19.95 7.32 -0.39
C ALA A 9 18.63 6.56 -0.49
N ILE A 10 18.41 5.81 -1.59
CA ILE A 10 17.23 4.99 -1.85
C ILE A 10 17.14 3.87 -0.81
N LEU A 11 18.21 3.08 -0.62
CA LEU A 11 18.23 1.96 0.33
C LEU A 11 18.05 2.42 1.78
N LYS A 12 18.75 3.49 2.20
CA LYS A 12 18.62 4.03 3.55
C LYS A 12 17.19 4.50 3.86
N PHE A 13 16.46 4.92 2.85
CA PHE A 13 15.06 5.33 2.97
C PHE A 13 14.12 4.12 2.89
N ALA A 14 14.36 3.16 2.01
CA ALA A 14 13.50 2.00 1.79
C ALA A 14 13.53 0.99 2.96
N ILE A 15 14.70 0.75 3.57
CA ILE A 15 14.86 -0.26 4.64
C ILE A 15 13.87 -0.05 5.80
N PRO A 16 13.71 1.16 6.41
CA PRO A 16 12.72 1.36 7.46
C PRO A 16 11.28 1.12 6.98
N LEU A 17 10.96 1.40 5.72
CA LEU A 17 9.63 1.15 5.15
C LEU A 17 9.37 -0.34 5.01
N ILE A 18 10.35 -1.12 4.53
CA ILE A 18 10.27 -2.58 4.41
C ILE A 18 10.05 -3.21 5.79
N LEU A 19 10.86 -2.80 6.78
CA LEU A 19 10.71 -3.27 8.16
C LEU A 19 9.34 -2.92 8.74
N GLY A 20 8.85 -1.70 8.47
CA GLY A 20 7.51 -1.27 8.89
C GLY A 20 6.41 -2.11 8.28
N TYR A 21 6.52 -2.45 7.00
CA TYR A 21 5.55 -3.31 6.33
C TYR A 21 5.56 -4.74 6.90
N ILE A 22 6.73 -5.32 7.11
CA ILE A 22 6.85 -6.67 7.71
C ILE A 22 6.23 -6.70 9.10
N LEU A 23 6.52 -5.69 9.93
CA LEU A 23 5.91 -5.56 11.25
C LEU A 23 4.39 -5.43 11.19
N GLN A 24 3.87 -4.68 10.22
CA GLN A 24 2.44 -4.55 10.01
C GLN A 24 1.80 -5.89 9.61
N GLN A 25 2.45 -6.70 8.80
CA GLN A 25 1.98 -8.04 8.46
C GLN A 25 2.00 -8.98 9.67
N MET A 26 3.06 -8.93 10.48
CA MET A 26 3.15 -9.72 11.72
C MET A 26 2.06 -9.34 12.72
N TYR A 27 1.82 -8.05 12.91
CA TYR A 27 0.75 -7.56 13.77
C TYR A 27 -0.62 -8.06 13.30
N LEU A 28 -0.95 -8.00 12.01
CA LEU A 28 -2.22 -8.49 11.48
C LEU A 28 -2.42 -10.00 11.71
N ILE A 29 -1.34 -10.78 11.66
CA ILE A 29 -1.37 -12.22 11.96
C ILE A 29 -1.64 -12.44 13.45
N ILE A 30 -0.99 -11.68 14.34
CA ILE A 30 -1.16 -11.78 15.79
C ILE A 30 -2.59 -11.38 16.18
N ASP A 31 -3.10 -10.27 15.66
CA ASP A 31 -4.47 -9.81 15.90
C ASP A 31 -5.50 -10.87 15.47
N ALA A 32 -5.38 -11.39 14.25
CA ALA A 32 -6.24 -12.47 13.77
C ALA A 32 -6.14 -13.75 14.63
N ALA A 33 -4.95 -14.08 15.14
CA ALA A 33 -4.75 -15.22 16.03
C ALA A 33 -5.41 -14.99 17.41
N ILE A 34 -5.33 -13.79 17.96
CA ILE A 34 -6.01 -13.42 19.21
C ILE A 34 -7.52 -13.54 19.03
N VAL A 35 -8.09 -12.89 18.01
CA VAL A 35 -9.53 -12.95 17.71
C VAL A 35 -10.00 -14.40 17.52
N GLY A 36 -9.31 -15.16 16.66
CA GLY A 36 -9.71 -16.54 16.34
C GLY A 36 -9.62 -17.51 17.52
N ARG A 37 -8.63 -17.34 18.41
CA ARG A 37 -8.42 -18.26 19.54
C ARG A 37 -9.27 -17.95 20.74
N TRP A 38 -9.55 -16.69 21.05
CA TRP A 38 -10.24 -16.29 22.28
C TRP A 38 -11.69 -15.87 22.06
N ILE A 39 -12.06 -15.35 20.90
CA ILE A 39 -13.46 -15.02 20.58
C ILE A 39 -14.11 -16.16 19.80
N GLY A 40 -13.39 -16.77 18.86
CA GLY A 40 -13.85 -17.93 18.11
C GLY A 40 -13.85 -17.76 16.59
N VAL A 41 -14.19 -18.85 15.89
CA VAL A 41 -14.15 -18.92 14.42
C VAL A 41 -15.17 -17.98 13.77
N GLY A 42 -16.35 -17.77 14.39
CA GLY A 42 -17.35 -16.83 13.90
C GLY A 42 -16.84 -15.40 13.86
N ALA A 43 -16.17 -14.94 14.92
CA ALA A 43 -15.53 -13.62 14.98
C ALA A 43 -14.43 -13.46 13.92
N LEU A 44 -13.62 -14.50 13.73
CA LEU A 44 -12.59 -14.48 12.67
C LEU A 44 -13.22 -14.41 11.27
N ALA A 45 -14.35 -15.09 11.04
CA ALA A 45 -15.10 -15.00 9.80
C ALA A 45 -15.69 -13.59 9.58
N ALA A 46 -16.19 -12.95 10.65
CA ALA A 46 -16.70 -11.58 10.62
C ALA A 46 -15.61 -10.57 10.22
N VAL A 47 -14.42 -10.68 10.84
CA VAL A 47 -13.22 -9.88 10.49
C VAL A 47 -12.82 -10.13 9.03
N GLY A 48 -12.82 -11.39 8.59
CA GLY A 48 -12.48 -11.78 7.23
C GLY A 48 -13.43 -11.20 6.17
N ALA A 49 -14.74 -11.23 6.42
CA ALA A 49 -15.75 -10.66 5.53
C ALA A 49 -15.56 -9.15 5.31
N SER A 50 -15.08 -8.45 6.34
CA SER A 50 -14.83 -7.01 6.30
C SER A 50 -13.54 -6.63 5.54
N SER A 51 -12.59 -7.55 5.41
CA SER A 51 -11.22 -7.27 4.95
C SER A 51 -11.16 -6.72 3.52
N SER A 52 -11.94 -7.28 2.58
CA SER A 52 -11.92 -6.86 1.16
C SER A 52 -12.40 -5.42 0.99
N ILE A 53 -13.42 -5.04 1.75
CA ILE A 53 -14.00 -3.69 1.73
C ILE A 53 -13.00 -2.69 2.32
N MET A 54 -12.40 -3.06 3.46
CA MET A 54 -11.38 -2.24 4.11
C MET A 54 -10.18 -2.04 3.18
N PHE A 55 -9.75 -3.08 2.45
CA PHE A 55 -8.65 -2.96 1.50
C PHE A 55 -8.93 -1.94 0.39
N LEU A 56 -10.15 -1.93 -0.16
CA LEU A 56 -10.56 -0.99 -1.20
C LEU A 56 -10.56 0.46 -0.67
N ILE A 57 -11.21 0.70 0.47
CA ILE A 57 -11.37 2.05 1.05
C ILE A 57 -10.01 2.57 1.55
N MET A 58 -9.27 1.74 2.31
CA MET A 58 -7.97 2.13 2.84
C MET A 58 -6.92 2.29 1.74
N GLY A 59 -6.97 1.47 0.68
CA GLY A 59 -6.12 1.63 -0.49
C GLY A 59 -6.29 3.01 -1.14
N PHE A 60 -7.54 3.45 -1.33
CA PHE A 60 -7.85 4.79 -1.82
C PHE A 60 -7.32 5.89 -0.90
N CYS A 61 -7.56 5.77 0.41
CA CYS A 61 -7.10 6.75 1.40
C CYS A 61 -5.57 6.85 1.44
N ASN A 62 -4.89 5.69 1.49
CA ASN A 62 -3.43 5.61 1.55
C ASN A 62 -2.78 6.17 0.28
N GLY A 63 -3.31 5.80 -0.89
CA GLY A 63 -2.84 6.32 -2.18
C GLY A 63 -3.03 7.83 -2.30
N SER A 64 -4.19 8.34 -1.90
CA SER A 64 -4.48 9.78 -1.91
C SER A 64 -3.53 10.56 -1.00
N CYS A 65 -3.30 10.10 0.22
CA CYS A 65 -2.37 10.73 1.17
C CYS A 65 -0.91 10.70 0.64
N ALA A 66 -0.49 9.60 0.01
CA ALA A 66 0.82 9.51 -0.62
C ALA A 66 0.97 10.51 -1.77
N GLY A 67 -0.08 10.70 -2.58
CA GLY A 67 -0.11 11.70 -3.65
C GLY A 67 -0.03 13.13 -3.14
N PHE A 68 -0.66 13.45 -2.01
CA PHE A 68 -0.55 14.77 -1.38
C PHE A 68 0.86 15.09 -0.88
N ALA A 69 1.69 14.09 -0.60
CA ALA A 69 3.06 14.27 -0.18
C ALA A 69 4.01 14.63 -1.33
N ILE A 70 3.65 14.38 -2.59
CA ILE A 70 4.51 14.65 -3.77
C ILE A 70 4.83 16.12 -3.95
N PRO A 71 3.85 17.07 -4.01
CA PRO A 71 4.15 18.49 -4.12
C PRO A 71 4.97 19.03 -2.93
N VAL A 72 4.79 18.43 -1.74
CA VAL A 72 5.58 18.78 -0.54
C VAL A 72 7.04 18.36 -0.75
N ALA A 73 7.31 17.15 -1.26
CA ALA A 73 8.66 16.68 -1.56
C ALA A 73 9.34 17.51 -2.64
N GLN A 74 8.61 17.92 -3.67
CA GLN A 74 9.12 18.79 -4.75
C GLN A 74 9.48 20.17 -4.21
N ALA A 75 8.60 20.81 -3.43
CA ALA A 75 8.87 22.12 -2.82
C ALA A 75 10.04 22.05 -1.83
N PHE A 76 10.17 20.99 -1.04
CA PHE A 76 11.31 20.75 -0.18
C PHE A 76 12.62 20.62 -0.98
N GLY A 77 12.60 19.87 -2.07
CA GLY A 77 13.76 19.74 -2.97
C GLY A 77 14.19 21.05 -3.60
N ALA A 78 13.23 21.92 -3.91
CA ALA A 78 13.47 23.27 -4.41
C ALA A 78 13.95 24.25 -3.32
N LYS A 79 13.99 23.85 -2.06
CA LYS A 79 14.25 24.70 -0.88
C LYS A 79 13.23 25.84 -0.72
N ASP A 80 12.05 25.74 -1.34
CA ASP A 80 10.95 26.70 -1.22
C ASP A 80 10.05 26.27 -0.05
N TYR A 81 10.47 26.61 1.16
CA TYR A 81 9.79 26.21 2.38
C TYR A 81 8.44 26.91 2.59
N HIS A 82 8.29 28.13 2.07
CA HIS A 82 7.00 28.83 2.08
C HIS A 82 5.96 28.05 1.26
N LYS A 83 6.29 27.74 0.01
CA LYS A 83 5.42 26.95 -0.88
C LYS A 83 5.14 25.55 -0.31
N MET A 84 6.15 24.93 0.30
CA MET A 84 6.02 23.63 0.97
C MET A 84 4.96 23.67 2.07
N ARG A 85 5.04 24.66 2.99
CA ARG A 85 4.06 24.80 4.10
C ARG A 85 2.66 25.14 3.61
N CYS A 86 2.54 25.89 2.53
CA CYS A 86 1.26 26.10 1.88
C CYS A 86 0.65 24.78 1.35
N TYR A 87 1.45 23.88 0.75
CA TYR A 87 0.98 22.55 0.36
C TYR A 87 0.58 21.72 1.57
N VAL A 88 1.38 21.73 2.64
CA VAL A 88 1.04 21.03 3.91
C VAL A 88 -0.31 21.49 4.45
N SER A 89 -0.54 22.81 4.55
CA SER A 89 -1.79 23.38 5.05
C SER A 89 -3.00 22.96 4.22
N ASN A 90 -2.91 23.07 2.89
CA ASN A 90 -4.01 22.70 2.01
C ASN A 90 -4.22 21.19 1.95
N ALA A 91 -3.16 20.36 2.01
CA ALA A 91 -3.27 18.90 2.11
C ALA A 91 -4.00 18.46 3.39
N MET A 92 -3.74 19.11 4.53
CA MET A 92 -4.46 18.83 5.78
C MET A 92 -5.97 19.10 5.67
N ARG A 93 -6.36 20.18 4.97
CA ARG A 93 -7.78 20.49 4.74
C ARG A 93 -8.46 19.48 3.84
N ILE A 94 -7.79 19.12 2.70
CA ILE A 94 -8.33 18.11 1.79
C ILE A 94 -8.48 16.77 2.53
N ALA A 95 -7.47 16.38 3.30
CA ALA A 95 -7.50 15.14 4.07
C ALA A 95 -8.59 15.14 5.15
N LEU A 96 -8.87 16.28 5.80
CA LEU A 96 -9.96 16.42 6.74
C LEU A 96 -11.32 16.23 6.06
N VAL A 97 -11.54 16.89 4.91
CA VAL A 97 -12.77 16.72 4.14
C VAL A 97 -12.92 15.28 3.68
N LEU A 98 -11.85 14.69 3.15
CA LEU A 98 -11.83 13.30 2.72
C LEU A 98 -12.15 12.34 3.87
N ALA A 99 -11.55 12.56 5.05
CA ALA A 99 -11.81 11.79 6.26
C ALA A 99 -13.30 11.84 6.66
N ILE A 100 -13.87 13.03 6.72
CA ILE A 100 -15.28 13.24 7.09
C ILE A 100 -16.19 12.54 6.07
N VAL A 101 -16.00 12.81 4.78
CA VAL A 101 -16.86 12.27 3.71
C VAL A 101 -16.79 10.75 3.66
N ILE A 102 -15.59 10.16 3.67
CA ILE A 102 -15.45 8.70 3.58
C ILE A 102 -15.99 8.04 4.84
N THR A 103 -15.70 8.56 6.04
CA THR A 103 -16.20 7.99 7.29
C THR A 103 -17.72 8.02 7.34
N LEU A 104 -18.34 9.17 7.10
CA LEU A 104 -19.80 9.29 7.14
C LEU A 104 -20.48 8.40 6.11
N LEU A 105 -19.95 8.38 4.88
CA LEU A 105 -20.49 7.54 3.80
C LEU A 105 -20.35 6.04 4.14
N SER A 106 -19.18 5.62 4.62
CA SER A 106 -18.92 4.24 4.98
C SER A 106 -19.75 3.78 6.17
N CYS A 107 -19.86 4.59 7.23
CA CYS A 107 -20.71 4.28 8.39
C CYS A 107 -22.19 4.19 8.00
N PHE A 108 -22.66 5.11 7.16
CA PHE A 108 -24.06 5.10 6.69
C PHE A 108 -24.38 3.89 5.81
N LEU A 109 -23.42 3.46 4.99
CA LEU A 109 -23.61 2.34 4.07
C LEU A 109 -23.18 0.99 4.67
N CYS A 110 -22.74 0.92 5.92
CA CYS A 110 -22.15 -0.27 6.55
C CYS A 110 -23.05 -1.52 6.42
N ASP A 111 -24.34 -1.42 6.77
CA ASP A 111 -25.31 -2.51 6.63
C ASP A 111 -25.45 -2.96 5.17
N LYS A 112 -25.65 -2.00 4.25
CA LYS A 112 -25.80 -2.32 2.81
C LYS A 112 -24.58 -2.99 2.23
N ILE A 113 -23.39 -2.54 2.62
CA ILE A 113 -22.11 -3.09 2.16
C ILE A 113 -21.99 -4.56 2.59
N LEU A 114 -22.27 -4.88 3.86
CA LEU A 114 -22.21 -6.26 4.36
C LEU A 114 -23.23 -7.18 3.68
N ARG A 115 -24.42 -6.69 3.38
CA ARG A 115 -25.42 -7.44 2.61
C ARG A 115 -24.99 -7.67 1.16
N MET A 116 -24.33 -6.69 0.53
CA MET A 116 -23.79 -6.82 -0.85
C MET A 116 -22.70 -7.90 -0.96
N VAL A 117 -21.90 -8.10 0.08
CA VAL A 117 -20.87 -9.16 0.08
C VAL A 117 -21.43 -10.50 0.60
N ASN A 118 -22.75 -10.62 0.77
CA ASN A 118 -23.43 -11.83 1.24
C ASN A 118 -22.87 -12.38 2.56
N THR A 119 -22.65 -11.47 3.54
CA THR A 119 -22.22 -11.87 4.89
C THR A 119 -23.28 -12.76 5.53
N PRO A 120 -22.93 -13.97 6.04
CA PRO A 120 -23.87 -14.86 6.69
C PRO A 120 -24.55 -14.22 7.90
N GLU A 121 -25.84 -14.50 8.12
CA GLU A 121 -26.65 -13.89 9.18
C GLU A 121 -26.13 -14.22 10.60
N ASP A 122 -25.55 -15.39 10.79
CA ASP A 122 -24.98 -15.85 12.07
C ASP A 122 -23.78 -15.02 12.55
N VAL A 123 -23.03 -14.42 11.62
CA VAL A 123 -21.86 -13.55 11.91
C VAL A 123 -22.12 -12.09 11.56
N PHE A 124 -23.31 -11.74 11.06
CA PHE A 124 -23.61 -10.40 10.54
C PHE A 124 -23.48 -9.32 11.61
N HIS A 125 -23.97 -9.58 12.82
CA HIS A 125 -23.92 -8.61 13.91
C HIS A 125 -22.48 -8.27 14.30
N ASP A 126 -21.64 -9.27 14.49
CA ASP A 126 -20.22 -9.10 14.83
C ASP A 126 -19.45 -8.40 13.70
N ALA A 127 -19.73 -8.81 12.44
CA ALA A 127 -19.16 -8.17 11.26
C ALA A 127 -19.56 -6.69 11.16
N TYR A 128 -20.81 -6.35 11.48
CA TYR A 128 -21.29 -4.97 11.47
C TYR A 128 -20.58 -4.14 12.52
N ILE A 129 -20.50 -4.60 13.77
CA ILE A 129 -19.83 -3.88 14.86
C ILE A 129 -18.36 -3.67 14.53
N PHE A 130 -17.66 -4.73 14.10
CA PHE A 130 -16.25 -4.64 13.74
C PHE A 130 -16.01 -3.67 12.60
N LEU A 131 -16.76 -3.80 11.49
CA LEU A 131 -16.61 -2.96 10.31
C LEU A 131 -16.95 -1.50 10.62
N PHE A 132 -18.00 -1.24 11.39
CA PHE A 132 -18.38 0.10 11.83
C PHE A 132 -17.28 0.77 12.65
N LEU A 133 -16.68 0.05 13.61
CA LEU A 133 -15.55 0.54 14.38
C LEU A 133 -14.33 0.81 13.48
N GLN A 134 -14.06 -0.07 12.52
CA GLN A 134 -12.99 0.16 11.54
C GLN A 134 -13.26 1.43 10.70
N PHE A 135 -14.50 1.70 10.30
CA PHE A 135 -14.85 2.96 9.62
C PHE A 135 -14.63 4.18 10.51
N CYS A 136 -14.88 4.07 11.81
CA CYS A 136 -14.57 5.13 12.77
C CYS A 136 -13.05 5.39 12.91
N THR A 137 -12.18 4.45 12.54
CA THR A 137 -10.72 4.66 12.52
C THR A 137 -10.23 5.45 11.32
N ILE A 138 -11.01 5.55 10.25
CA ILE A 138 -10.60 6.19 8.98
C ILE A 138 -10.00 7.58 9.17
N PRO A 139 -10.57 8.50 9.96
CA PRO A 139 -10.00 9.82 10.15
C PRO A 139 -8.58 9.81 10.70
N PHE A 140 -8.31 8.93 11.65
CA PHE A 140 -7.00 8.81 12.29
C PHE A 140 -6.00 8.08 11.39
N THR A 141 -6.46 7.10 10.61
CA THR A 141 -5.64 6.45 9.57
C THR A 141 -5.25 7.43 8.48
N ILE A 142 -6.17 8.27 7.99
CA ILE A 142 -5.86 9.34 7.04
C ILE A 142 -4.90 10.35 7.66
N ALA A 143 -5.11 10.77 8.91
CA ALA A 143 -4.21 11.67 9.60
C ALA A 143 -2.80 11.08 9.73
N TYR A 144 -2.68 9.82 10.17
CA TYR A 144 -1.39 9.13 10.24
C TYR A 144 -0.71 9.06 8.86
N ASN A 145 -1.42 8.61 7.83
CA ASN A 145 -0.85 8.45 6.48
C ASN A 145 -0.42 9.78 5.87
N LEU A 146 -1.21 10.85 6.05
CA LEU A 146 -0.86 12.18 5.61
C LEU A 146 0.39 12.70 6.34
N LEU A 147 0.39 12.70 7.67
CA LEU A 147 1.48 13.25 8.48
C LEU A 147 2.77 12.44 8.28
N SER A 148 2.68 11.11 8.26
CA SER A 148 3.83 10.25 7.97
C SER A 148 4.33 10.46 6.54
N GLY A 149 3.44 10.67 5.56
CA GLY A 149 3.77 11.05 4.19
C GLY A 149 4.54 12.36 4.10
N GLN A 150 4.13 13.37 4.86
CA GLN A 150 4.84 14.66 4.95
C GLN A 150 6.22 14.53 5.58
N ILE A 151 6.36 13.72 6.65
CA ILE A 151 7.67 13.42 7.26
C ILE A 151 8.58 12.72 6.24
N ARG A 152 8.03 11.74 5.50
CA ARG A 152 8.75 11.02 4.44
C ARG A 152 9.12 11.95 3.27
N ALA A 153 8.27 12.90 2.92
CA ALA A 153 8.55 13.88 1.85
C ALA A 153 9.84 14.68 2.10
N LEU A 154 10.23 14.88 3.36
CA LEU A 154 11.49 15.50 3.75
C LEU A 154 12.67 14.52 3.81
N GLY A 155 12.46 13.24 3.48
CA GLY A 155 13.49 12.21 3.46
C GLY A 155 13.67 11.43 4.78
N ASN A 156 12.77 11.59 5.74
CA ASN A 156 12.82 10.87 7.00
C ASN A 156 11.78 9.72 7.02
N SER A 157 12.23 8.50 6.73
CA SER A 157 11.41 7.29 6.78
C SER A 157 11.47 6.56 8.14
N LYS A 158 12.48 6.88 8.98
CA LYS A 158 12.71 6.20 10.25
C LYS A 158 11.65 6.54 11.29
N GLN A 159 11.28 7.81 11.41
CA GLN A 159 10.33 8.23 12.44
C GLN A 159 8.93 7.65 12.25
N PRO A 160 8.31 7.68 11.05
CA PRO A 160 7.06 7.00 10.81
C PRO A 160 7.13 5.49 11.12
N PHE A 161 8.26 4.83 10.85
CA PHE A 161 8.49 3.45 11.22
C PHE A 161 8.41 3.23 12.74
N TYR A 162 9.11 4.06 13.53
CA TYR A 162 9.06 3.94 15.01
C TYR A 162 7.66 4.21 15.57
N PHE A 163 6.90 5.13 14.98
CA PHE A 163 5.53 5.39 15.39
C PHE A 163 4.60 4.23 15.06
N LEU A 164 4.79 3.61 13.90
CA LEU A 164 4.06 2.41 13.51
C LEU A 164 4.39 1.25 14.47
N LEU A 165 5.66 1.05 14.79
CA LEU A 165 6.12 0.05 15.74
C LEU A 165 5.47 0.24 17.11
N ALA A 166 5.52 1.45 17.65
CA ALA A 166 4.93 1.77 18.97
C ALA A 166 3.41 1.55 18.97
N SER A 167 2.72 1.96 17.90
CA SER A 167 1.26 1.76 17.80
C SER A 167 0.87 0.29 17.61
N SER A 168 1.69 -0.52 16.94
CA SER A 168 1.46 -1.96 16.80
C SER A 168 1.60 -2.69 18.13
N PHE A 169 2.61 -2.36 18.92
CA PHE A 169 2.73 -2.90 20.28
C PHE A 169 1.59 -2.46 21.18
N LEU A 170 1.17 -1.19 21.10
CA LEU A 170 0.01 -0.70 21.84
C LEU A 170 -1.26 -1.45 21.45
N ASN A 171 -1.46 -1.71 20.16
CA ASN A 171 -2.62 -2.44 19.67
C ASN A 171 -2.67 -3.86 20.26
N ILE A 172 -1.58 -4.64 20.16
CA ILE A 172 -1.51 -6.00 20.74
C ILE A 172 -1.76 -5.97 22.26
N PHE A 173 -1.21 -4.97 22.94
CA PHE A 173 -1.42 -4.81 24.39
C PHE A 173 -2.89 -4.52 24.72
N LEU A 174 -3.54 -3.66 23.93
CA LEU A 174 -4.96 -3.35 24.11
C LEU A 174 -5.87 -4.53 23.73
N ASP A 175 -5.53 -5.32 22.70
CA ASP A 175 -6.24 -6.55 22.36
C ASP A 175 -6.23 -7.54 23.52
N ILE A 176 -5.07 -7.71 24.15
CA ILE A 176 -4.95 -8.55 25.37
C ILE A 176 -5.85 -8.04 26.47
N ILE A 177 -5.85 -6.73 26.74
CA ILE A 177 -6.70 -6.15 27.79
C ILE A 177 -8.17 -6.31 27.46
N PHE A 178 -8.60 -5.88 26.28
CA PHE A 178 -10.03 -5.82 25.96
C PHE A 178 -10.62 -7.20 25.71
N ILE A 179 -9.91 -8.09 25.02
CA ILE A 179 -10.41 -9.41 24.69
C ILE A 179 -10.19 -10.40 25.84
N LEU A 180 -8.95 -10.49 26.40
CA LEU A 180 -8.64 -11.50 27.40
C LEU A 180 -9.04 -11.09 28.83
N LEU A 181 -8.80 -9.84 29.23
CA LEU A 181 -9.05 -9.41 30.61
C LEU A 181 -10.48 -8.89 30.81
N LEU A 182 -11.02 -8.15 29.85
CA LEU A 182 -12.36 -7.59 29.94
C LEU A 182 -13.43 -8.45 29.28
N GLY A 183 -13.04 -9.53 28.55
CA GLY A 183 -13.97 -10.44 27.90
C GLY A 183 -14.80 -9.81 26.77
N MET A 184 -14.30 -8.72 26.16
CA MET A 184 -14.97 -8.07 25.05
C MET A 184 -14.84 -8.96 23.81
N GLY A 185 -15.89 -8.94 22.96
CA GLY A 185 -15.90 -9.64 21.69
C GLY A 185 -15.08 -8.92 20.60
N VAL A 186 -15.59 -8.95 19.36
CA VAL A 186 -14.95 -8.28 18.20
C VAL A 186 -14.86 -6.77 18.37
N GLU A 187 -15.72 -6.16 19.17
CA GLU A 187 -15.67 -4.75 19.55
C GLU A 187 -14.37 -4.40 20.27
N GLY A 188 -13.82 -5.32 21.07
CA GLY A 188 -12.53 -5.13 21.76
C GLY A 188 -11.40 -4.93 20.75
N ALA A 189 -11.29 -5.78 19.74
CA ALA A 189 -10.32 -5.64 18.64
C ALA A 189 -10.51 -4.35 17.85
N GLY A 190 -11.78 -3.99 17.55
CA GLY A 190 -12.10 -2.72 16.86
C GLY A 190 -11.66 -1.49 17.65
N ILE A 191 -11.92 -1.45 18.96
CA ILE A 191 -11.53 -0.35 19.86
C ILE A 191 -10.00 -0.29 20.01
N ALA A 192 -9.32 -1.43 20.15
CA ALA A 192 -7.86 -1.48 20.22
C ALA A 192 -7.22 -0.87 18.95
N THR A 193 -7.73 -1.23 17.78
CA THR A 193 -7.29 -0.65 16.49
C THR A 193 -7.55 0.85 16.45
N PHE A 194 -8.74 1.30 16.85
CA PHE A 194 -9.09 2.72 16.92
C PHE A 194 -8.10 3.51 17.79
N LEU A 195 -7.89 3.09 19.02
CA LEU A 195 -6.98 3.76 19.97
C LEU A 195 -5.54 3.78 19.46
N SER A 196 -5.08 2.70 18.85
CA SER A 196 -3.74 2.60 18.27
C SER A 196 -3.53 3.56 17.11
N GLN A 197 -4.55 3.77 16.26
CA GLN A 197 -4.49 4.75 15.17
C GLN A 197 -4.53 6.20 15.69
N VAL A 198 -5.32 6.47 16.73
CA VAL A 198 -5.30 7.76 17.44
C VAL A 198 -3.91 8.03 17.99
N PHE A 199 -3.29 7.05 18.64
CA PHE A 199 -1.95 7.17 19.17
C PHE A 199 -0.89 7.42 18.08
N ALA A 200 -0.90 6.64 17.00
CA ALA A 200 0.03 6.78 15.89
C ALA A 200 -0.04 8.17 15.24
N SER A 201 -1.27 8.65 14.96
CA SER A 201 -1.48 9.97 14.37
C SER A 201 -1.06 11.10 15.32
N SER A 202 -1.33 10.95 16.60
CA SER A 202 -0.92 11.90 17.65
C SER A 202 0.60 11.98 17.80
N LEU A 203 1.32 10.85 17.72
CA LEU A 203 2.77 10.82 17.73
C LEU A 203 3.37 11.54 16.51
N CYS A 204 2.80 11.33 15.30
CA CYS A 204 3.23 12.04 14.10
C CYS A 204 3.02 13.55 14.24
N TRP A 205 1.86 13.97 14.75
CA TRP A 205 1.53 15.37 14.97
C TRP A 205 2.45 16.02 16.01
N TRP A 206 2.66 15.36 17.15
CA TRP A 206 3.57 15.82 18.20
C TRP A 206 4.99 15.98 17.66
N PHE A 207 5.49 14.98 16.91
CA PHE A 207 6.84 15.00 16.34
C PHE A 207 7.02 16.16 15.34
N ILE A 208 6.05 16.40 14.46
CA ILE A 208 6.08 17.52 13.51
C ILE A 208 6.18 18.84 14.28
N LYS A 209 5.32 19.05 15.28
CA LYS A 209 5.30 20.28 16.06
C LYS A 209 6.59 20.52 16.86
N ARG A 210 7.20 19.46 17.36
CA ARG A 210 8.35 19.59 18.26
C ARG A 210 9.70 19.54 17.53
N HIS A 211 9.82 18.69 16.49
CA HIS A 211 11.11 18.37 15.87
C HIS A 211 11.17 18.73 14.37
N MET A 212 10.04 18.96 13.72
CA MET A 212 9.99 19.31 12.30
C MET A 212 9.17 20.57 12.07
N THR A 213 9.47 21.63 12.82
CA THR A 213 8.76 22.93 12.75
C THR A 213 8.76 23.55 11.36
N ILE A 214 9.70 23.14 10.50
CA ILE A 214 9.76 23.52 9.08
C ILE A 214 8.50 23.12 8.29
N LEU A 215 7.75 22.10 8.75
CA LEU A 215 6.48 21.66 8.17
C LEU A 215 5.27 22.42 8.72
N VAL A 216 5.44 23.21 9.81
CA VAL A 216 4.32 23.88 10.46
C VAL A 216 3.97 25.16 9.72
N PRO A 217 2.75 25.29 9.15
CA PRO A 217 2.34 26.50 8.45
C PRO A 217 2.20 27.71 9.39
N ILE A 218 2.68 28.87 8.98
CA ILE A 218 2.69 30.11 9.75
C ILE A 218 1.99 31.23 8.94
N GLY A 219 1.18 32.04 9.60
CA GLY A 219 0.59 33.25 9.01
C GLY A 219 -0.23 32.96 7.73
N ASP A 220 0.17 33.60 6.63
CA ASP A 220 -0.45 33.53 5.31
C ASP A 220 -0.36 32.15 4.62
N GLU A 221 0.59 31.30 5.03
CA GLU A 221 0.73 29.95 4.53
C GLU A 221 -0.48 29.04 4.85
N ARG A 222 -1.30 29.48 5.80
CA ARG A 222 -2.59 28.83 6.16
C ARG A 222 -3.75 29.23 5.24
N GLN A 223 -3.55 30.10 4.27
CA GLN A 223 -4.62 30.53 3.39
C GLN A 223 -5.07 29.41 2.45
N PHE A 224 -6.37 29.48 2.09
CA PHE A 224 -6.94 28.58 1.09
C PHE A 224 -6.47 28.98 -0.30
N ASP A 225 -5.89 28.05 -1.05
CA ASP A 225 -5.36 28.30 -2.38
C ASP A 225 -5.85 27.24 -3.38
N ASN A 226 -6.79 27.66 -4.22
CA ASN A 226 -7.41 26.80 -5.24
C ASN A 226 -6.38 26.15 -6.19
N LYS A 227 -5.30 26.85 -6.56
CA LYS A 227 -4.28 26.33 -7.47
C LYS A 227 -3.52 25.18 -6.80
N ARG A 228 -3.15 25.37 -5.53
CA ARG A 228 -2.44 24.34 -4.75
C ARG A 228 -3.32 23.15 -4.44
N ILE A 229 -4.59 23.39 -4.13
CA ILE A 229 -5.60 22.32 -3.95
C ILE A 229 -5.73 21.50 -5.23
N SER A 230 -5.86 22.16 -6.40
CA SER A 230 -5.95 21.46 -7.68
C SER A 230 -4.70 20.60 -7.94
N ILE A 231 -3.50 21.09 -7.63
CA ILE A 231 -2.26 20.31 -7.77
C ILE A 231 -2.26 19.09 -6.83
N LEU A 232 -2.69 19.26 -5.58
CA LEU A 232 -2.77 18.18 -4.61
C LEU A 232 -3.79 17.13 -5.05
N LEU A 233 -4.98 17.52 -5.48
CA LEU A 233 -6.03 16.63 -5.97
C LEU A 233 -5.59 15.88 -7.23
N ASN A 234 -4.93 16.56 -8.17
CA ASN A 234 -4.41 15.95 -9.40
C ASN A 234 -3.30 14.93 -9.14
N ASN A 235 -2.66 14.94 -7.98
CA ASN A 235 -1.73 13.91 -7.57
C ASN A 235 -2.41 12.84 -6.68
N GLY A 236 -3.19 13.28 -5.69
CA GLY A 236 -3.77 12.38 -4.70
C GLY A 236 -4.89 11.49 -5.25
N ILE A 237 -5.86 12.07 -5.94
CA ILE A 237 -7.02 11.31 -6.43
C ILE A 237 -6.60 10.20 -7.42
N PRO A 238 -5.76 10.46 -8.44
CA PRO A 238 -5.32 9.39 -9.33
C PRO A 238 -4.52 8.29 -8.61
N MET A 239 -3.72 8.63 -7.60
CA MET A 239 -3.00 7.62 -6.82
C MET A 239 -3.95 6.77 -5.97
N GLY A 240 -4.96 7.39 -5.35
CA GLY A 240 -6.01 6.66 -4.64
C GLY A 240 -6.79 5.73 -5.58
N LEU A 241 -7.25 6.25 -6.71
CA LEU A 241 -7.96 5.47 -7.73
C LEU A 241 -7.12 4.32 -8.29
N GLN A 242 -5.83 4.50 -8.46
CA GLN A 242 -4.93 3.45 -8.92
C GLN A 242 -5.01 2.20 -8.02
N PHE A 243 -4.95 2.38 -6.69
CA PHE A 243 -5.09 1.26 -5.76
C PHE A 243 -6.45 0.57 -5.88
N SER A 244 -7.53 1.36 -5.97
CA SER A 244 -8.89 0.81 -6.13
C SER A 244 -9.05 0.05 -7.45
N ILE A 245 -8.55 0.59 -8.55
CA ILE A 245 -8.61 -0.03 -9.89
C ILE A 245 -7.81 -1.35 -9.91
N THR A 246 -6.60 -1.36 -9.35
CA THR A 246 -5.80 -2.59 -9.25
C THR A 246 -6.51 -3.65 -8.42
N SER A 247 -7.21 -3.24 -7.34
CA SER A 247 -7.98 -4.14 -6.47
C SER A 247 -9.13 -4.83 -7.22
N ILE A 248 -9.81 -4.13 -8.14
CA ILE A 248 -10.86 -4.73 -8.98
C ILE A 248 -10.30 -5.90 -9.79
N GLY A 249 -9.12 -5.73 -10.39
CA GLY A 249 -8.45 -6.81 -11.14
C GLY A 249 -8.12 -8.01 -10.25
N ILE A 250 -7.70 -7.78 -9.00
CA ILE A 250 -7.42 -8.84 -8.02
C ILE A 250 -8.70 -9.59 -7.64
N ILE A 251 -9.80 -8.88 -7.42
CA ILE A 251 -11.11 -9.48 -7.08
C ILE A 251 -11.62 -10.36 -8.24
N MET A 252 -11.49 -9.90 -9.48
CA MET A 252 -11.85 -10.69 -10.66
C MET A 252 -11.04 -11.97 -10.78
N LEU A 253 -9.73 -11.90 -10.56
CA LEU A 253 -8.85 -13.07 -10.54
C LEU A 253 -9.22 -14.04 -9.39
N GLN A 254 -9.49 -13.51 -8.21
CA GLN A 254 -9.93 -14.30 -7.06
C GLN A 254 -11.23 -15.04 -7.37
N SER A 255 -12.20 -14.37 -7.99
CA SER A 255 -13.47 -14.97 -8.38
C SER A 255 -13.26 -16.10 -9.39
N ALA A 256 -12.42 -15.90 -10.40
CA ALA A 256 -12.09 -16.94 -11.37
C ALA A 256 -11.36 -18.14 -10.73
N ASN A 257 -10.45 -17.88 -9.79
CA ASN A 257 -9.78 -18.92 -9.04
C ASN A 257 -10.74 -19.72 -8.14
N ASN A 258 -11.69 -19.05 -7.49
CA ASN A 258 -12.70 -19.71 -6.65
C ASN A 258 -13.56 -20.71 -7.46
N ALA A 259 -13.82 -20.42 -8.73
CA ALA A 259 -14.57 -21.30 -9.61
C ALA A 259 -13.82 -22.62 -9.96
N LEU A 260 -12.50 -22.68 -9.77
CA LEU A 260 -11.70 -23.89 -10.02
C LEU A 260 -11.84 -24.93 -8.88
N GLY A 261 -12.27 -24.53 -7.69
CA GLY A 261 -12.48 -25.42 -6.56
C GLY A 261 -11.57 -25.15 -5.35
N THR A 262 -11.87 -25.85 -4.25
CA THR A 262 -11.28 -25.57 -2.93
C THR A 262 -9.77 -25.76 -2.84
N VAL A 263 -9.21 -26.74 -3.55
CA VAL A 263 -7.76 -26.98 -3.63
C VAL A 263 -7.03 -25.76 -4.17
N TYR A 264 -7.52 -25.19 -5.26
CA TYR A 264 -6.91 -23.99 -5.88
C TYR A 264 -7.11 -22.73 -5.05
N VAL A 265 -8.24 -22.60 -4.36
CA VAL A 265 -8.48 -21.50 -3.41
C VAL A 265 -7.47 -21.56 -2.26
N ALA A 266 -7.26 -22.74 -1.68
CA ALA A 266 -6.28 -22.93 -0.62
C ALA A 266 -4.85 -22.66 -1.10
N SER A 267 -4.49 -23.19 -2.28
CA SER A 267 -3.18 -22.98 -2.92
C SER A 267 -2.90 -21.49 -3.18
N PHE A 268 -3.85 -20.78 -3.75
CA PHE A 268 -3.75 -19.34 -4.02
C PHE A 268 -3.58 -18.54 -2.74
N THR A 269 -4.38 -18.85 -1.73
CA THR A 269 -4.35 -18.14 -0.43
C THR A 269 -3.00 -18.32 0.26
N ALA A 270 -2.45 -19.53 0.30
CA ALA A 270 -1.15 -19.79 0.88
C ALA A 270 -0.03 -19.07 0.12
N ALA A 271 -0.04 -19.17 -1.21
CA ALA A 271 0.97 -18.55 -2.07
C ALA A 271 0.97 -17.01 -1.95
N ILE A 272 -0.20 -16.36 -1.96
CA ILE A 272 -0.34 -14.91 -1.90
C ILE A 272 0.23 -14.35 -0.59
N ARG A 273 0.05 -15.01 0.55
CA ARG A 273 0.60 -14.57 1.84
C ARG A 273 2.12 -14.49 1.80
N ILE A 274 2.77 -15.51 1.27
CA ILE A 274 4.24 -15.52 1.12
C ILE A 274 4.68 -14.54 0.05
N LYS A 275 3.96 -14.48 -1.10
CA LYS A 275 4.28 -13.54 -2.17
C LYS A 275 4.32 -12.08 -1.66
N TYR A 276 3.39 -11.66 -0.82
CA TYR A 276 3.39 -10.31 -0.27
C TYR A 276 4.62 -10.00 0.58
N LEU A 277 5.17 -10.98 1.29
CA LEU A 277 6.42 -10.79 2.05
C LEU A 277 7.62 -10.52 1.12
N PHE A 278 7.67 -11.16 -0.04
CA PHE A 278 8.74 -10.94 -1.01
C PHE A 278 8.50 -9.69 -1.88
N THR A 279 7.28 -9.39 -2.27
CA THR A 279 7.00 -8.21 -3.10
C THR A 279 7.06 -6.90 -2.31
N CYS A 280 6.91 -6.92 -0.97
CA CYS A 280 6.98 -5.72 -0.15
C CYS A 280 8.32 -4.97 -0.28
N GLY A 281 9.43 -5.70 -0.48
CA GLY A 281 10.75 -5.09 -0.72
C GLY A 281 10.73 -4.22 -1.97
N LEU A 282 10.15 -4.74 -3.05
CA LEU A 282 10.01 -4.07 -4.33
C LEU A 282 9.14 -2.81 -4.21
N GLU A 283 7.95 -2.94 -3.63
CA GLU A 283 6.99 -1.84 -3.44
C GLU A 283 7.58 -0.69 -2.62
N ASN A 284 8.30 -0.99 -1.53
CA ASN A 284 8.87 0.04 -0.67
C ASN A 284 10.10 0.74 -1.30
N ILE A 285 10.83 0.07 -2.18
CA ILE A 285 11.84 0.72 -3.04
C ILE A 285 11.12 1.71 -3.98
N GLY A 286 9.97 1.35 -4.55
CA GLY A 286 9.14 2.26 -5.33
C GLY A 286 8.74 3.51 -4.55
N VAL A 287 8.21 3.35 -3.34
CA VAL A 287 7.85 4.49 -2.46
C VAL A 287 9.06 5.40 -2.22
N ALA A 288 10.25 4.82 -2.04
CA ALA A 288 11.49 5.60 -1.93
C ALA A 288 11.78 6.39 -3.22
N MET A 289 11.51 5.79 -4.40
CA MET A 289 11.69 6.45 -5.69
C MET A 289 10.75 7.64 -5.89
N ALA A 290 9.51 7.58 -5.41
CA ALA A 290 8.59 8.72 -5.48
C ALA A 290 9.15 9.93 -4.72
N THR A 291 9.63 9.74 -3.50
CA THR A 291 10.26 10.82 -2.71
C THR A 291 11.57 11.29 -3.34
N TYR A 292 12.40 10.35 -3.80
CA TYR A 292 13.68 10.67 -4.45
C TYR A 292 13.50 11.51 -5.71
N CYS A 293 12.62 11.08 -6.62
CA CYS A 293 12.33 11.80 -7.86
C CYS A 293 11.69 13.15 -7.58
N GLY A 294 10.75 13.23 -6.63
CA GLY A 294 10.10 14.48 -6.25
C GLY A 294 11.10 15.53 -5.74
N GLN A 295 11.97 15.18 -4.80
CA GLN A 295 12.98 16.08 -4.29
C GLN A 295 14.00 16.50 -5.36
N ASN A 296 14.46 15.57 -6.21
CA ASN A 296 15.44 15.89 -7.25
C ASN A 296 14.83 16.70 -8.40
N LEU A 297 13.52 16.52 -8.70
CA LEU A 297 12.81 17.39 -9.64
C LEU A 297 12.71 18.82 -9.10
N GLY A 298 12.33 18.99 -7.84
CA GLY A 298 12.33 20.30 -7.19
C GLY A 298 13.68 20.98 -7.21
N ALA A 299 14.75 20.23 -6.99
CA ALA A 299 16.13 20.70 -7.07
C ALA A 299 16.64 20.89 -8.52
N LYS A 300 15.82 20.66 -9.54
CA LYS A 300 16.17 20.71 -10.99
C LYS A 300 17.32 19.78 -11.38
N ARG A 301 17.52 18.66 -10.66
CA ARG A 301 18.61 17.70 -10.88
C ARG A 301 18.18 16.51 -11.74
N LEU A 302 17.79 16.75 -13.00
CA LEU A 302 17.25 15.74 -13.89
C LEU A 302 18.21 14.56 -14.14
N GLN A 303 19.52 14.86 -14.30
CA GLN A 303 20.51 13.79 -14.47
C GLN A 303 20.57 12.85 -13.25
N ARG A 304 20.41 13.40 -12.05
CA ARG A 304 20.39 12.62 -10.84
C ARG A 304 19.14 11.71 -10.74
N ILE A 305 18.00 12.16 -11.28
CA ILE A 305 16.79 11.32 -11.39
C ILE A 305 17.08 10.10 -12.26
N LYS A 306 17.70 10.27 -13.43
CA LYS A 306 18.06 9.16 -14.32
C LYS A 306 19.01 8.17 -13.64
N THR A 307 20.07 8.68 -13.01
CA THR A 307 21.03 7.83 -12.28
C THR A 307 20.33 7.07 -11.17
N GLY A 308 19.43 7.72 -10.39
CA GLY A 308 18.69 7.05 -9.32
C GLY A 308 17.73 5.97 -9.82
N VAL A 309 17.08 6.17 -10.95
CA VAL A 309 16.24 5.13 -11.57
C VAL A 309 17.10 3.95 -12.01
N ASN A 310 18.25 4.19 -12.64
CA ASN A 310 19.16 3.10 -13.01
C ASN A 310 19.70 2.35 -11.79
N ASP A 311 20.13 3.10 -10.75
CA ASP A 311 20.58 2.48 -9.49
C ASP A 311 19.47 1.62 -8.85
N ALA A 312 18.23 2.11 -8.86
CA ALA A 312 17.08 1.37 -8.35
C ALA A 312 16.84 0.08 -9.16
N MET A 313 16.98 0.13 -10.50
CA MET A 313 16.87 -1.07 -11.34
C MET A 313 17.96 -2.12 -10.98
N TRP A 314 19.18 -1.70 -10.72
CA TRP A 314 20.23 -2.62 -10.28
C TRP A 314 19.97 -3.21 -8.89
N ILE A 315 19.48 -2.39 -7.95
CA ILE A 315 19.05 -2.88 -6.61
C ILE A 315 17.97 -3.93 -6.75
N MET A 316 17.00 -3.69 -7.62
CA MET A 316 15.89 -4.62 -7.90
C MET A 316 16.39 -5.92 -8.54
N MET A 317 17.35 -5.83 -9.48
CA MET A 317 17.93 -7.01 -10.10
C MET A 317 18.72 -7.83 -9.07
N ALA A 318 19.48 -7.20 -8.18
CA ALA A 318 20.14 -7.90 -7.07
C ALA A 318 19.12 -8.55 -6.12
N TYR A 319 18.04 -7.86 -5.81
CA TYR A 319 16.94 -8.42 -4.99
C TYR A 319 16.29 -9.63 -5.69
N PHE A 320 16.03 -9.55 -6.99
CA PHE A 320 15.50 -10.67 -7.78
C PHE A 320 16.40 -11.91 -7.66
N VAL A 321 17.72 -11.75 -7.82
CA VAL A 321 18.66 -12.88 -7.66
C VAL A 321 18.56 -13.50 -6.28
N ILE A 322 18.47 -12.68 -5.22
CA ILE A 322 18.28 -13.18 -3.85
C ILE A 322 16.97 -13.95 -3.72
N THR A 323 15.88 -13.44 -4.28
CA THR A 323 14.57 -14.12 -4.20
C THR A 323 14.55 -15.43 -4.98
N VAL A 324 15.26 -15.53 -6.12
CA VAL A 324 15.41 -16.79 -6.86
C VAL A 324 16.15 -17.84 -6.01
N ILE A 325 17.26 -17.45 -5.38
CA ILE A 325 18.05 -18.35 -4.52
C ILE A 325 17.23 -18.86 -3.33
N ILE A 326 16.29 -18.07 -2.82
CA ILE A 326 15.47 -18.43 -1.67
C ILE A 326 14.20 -19.17 -2.11
N ILE A 327 13.41 -18.60 -3.03
CA ILE A 327 12.09 -19.15 -3.40
C ILE A 327 12.21 -20.44 -4.19
N TYR A 328 13.17 -20.53 -5.11
CA TYR A 328 13.20 -21.66 -6.03
C TYR A 328 13.44 -23.01 -5.32
N PRO A 329 14.41 -23.15 -4.41
CA PRO A 329 14.61 -24.38 -3.66
C PRO A 329 13.61 -24.59 -2.52
N PHE A 330 13.20 -23.52 -1.82
CA PHE A 330 12.43 -23.61 -0.57
C PHE A 330 10.93 -23.30 -0.71
N ALA A 331 10.38 -23.23 -1.94
CA ALA A 331 8.97 -22.87 -2.14
C ALA A 331 8.01 -23.87 -1.45
N ASP A 332 8.29 -25.17 -1.53
CA ASP A 332 7.43 -26.19 -0.95
C ASP A 332 7.44 -26.11 0.59
N GLU A 333 8.62 -25.96 1.20
CA GLU A 333 8.79 -25.80 2.65
C GLU A 333 8.10 -24.53 3.18
N MET A 334 8.17 -23.44 2.40
CA MET A 334 7.48 -22.20 2.76
C MET A 334 5.96 -22.39 2.77
N MET A 335 5.40 -23.19 1.88
CA MET A 335 3.96 -23.46 1.85
C MET A 335 3.53 -24.29 3.06
N MET A 336 4.39 -25.19 3.57
CA MET A 336 4.10 -25.99 4.77
C MET A 336 3.93 -25.15 6.04
N ILE A 337 4.32 -23.86 6.04
CA ILE A 337 4.04 -22.94 7.15
C ILE A 337 2.52 -22.69 7.29
N PHE A 338 1.78 -22.74 6.19
CA PHE A 338 0.34 -22.40 6.14
C PHE A 338 -0.57 -23.60 5.84
N VAL A 339 0.00 -24.69 5.33
CA VAL A 339 -0.74 -25.86 4.86
C VAL A 339 -0.15 -27.11 5.52
N ASN A 340 -1.03 -28.01 5.99
CA ASN A 340 -0.59 -29.28 6.55
C ASN A 340 0.21 -30.10 5.51
N GLY A 341 1.29 -30.74 5.92
CA GLY A 341 2.14 -31.52 5.04
C GLY A 341 1.44 -32.71 4.31
N ASN A 342 0.24 -33.08 4.73
CA ASN A 342 -0.57 -34.11 4.05
C ASN A 342 -1.28 -33.58 2.78
N GLU A 343 -1.38 -32.26 2.62
CA GLU A 343 -2.05 -31.58 1.48
C GLU A 343 -1.06 -31.34 0.33
N GLN A 344 -0.45 -32.42 -0.19
CA GLN A 344 0.62 -32.34 -1.17
C GLN A 344 0.26 -31.56 -2.44
N GLU A 345 -0.98 -31.69 -2.92
CA GLU A 345 -1.48 -31.01 -4.12
C GLU A 345 -1.55 -29.47 -3.89
N VAL A 346 -2.05 -29.05 -2.72
CA VAL A 346 -2.13 -27.64 -2.34
C VAL A 346 -0.72 -27.03 -2.27
N ILE A 347 0.23 -27.73 -1.64
CA ILE A 347 1.61 -27.31 -1.52
C ILE A 347 2.26 -27.17 -2.90
N ALA A 348 2.13 -28.18 -3.76
CA ALA A 348 2.73 -28.17 -5.09
C ALA A 348 2.18 -27.04 -5.97
N ASN A 349 0.86 -26.83 -5.97
CA ASN A 349 0.22 -25.74 -6.70
C ASN A 349 0.66 -24.37 -6.19
N ALA A 350 0.67 -24.15 -4.87
CA ALA A 350 1.11 -22.89 -4.27
C ALA A 350 2.60 -22.59 -4.56
N ALA A 351 3.48 -23.59 -4.47
CA ALA A 351 4.88 -23.48 -4.81
C ALA A 351 5.09 -23.20 -6.31
N GLN A 352 4.28 -23.80 -7.18
CA GLN A 352 4.30 -23.51 -8.62
C GLN A 352 3.98 -22.04 -8.91
N LEU A 353 2.92 -21.49 -8.28
CA LEU A 353 2.57 -20.07 -8.42
C LEU A 353 3.74 -19.18 -7.98
N MET A 354 4.37 -19.49 -6.86
CA MET A 354 5.52 -18.72 -6.35
C MET A 354 6.72 -18.78 -7.31
N ARG A 355 7.07 -19.95 -7.81
CA ARG A 355 8.19 -20.13 -8.77
C ARG A 355 7.92 -19.38 -10.06
N ILE A 356 6.70 -19.48 -10.64
CA ILE A 356 6.33 -18.77 -11.86
C ILE A 356 6.36 -17.26 -11.60
N SER A 357 5.69 -16.77 -10.57
CA SER A 357 5.64 -15.32 -10.28
C SER A 357 7.04 -14.73 -10.05
N ASN A 358 7.94 -15.47 -9.39
CA ASN A 358 9.29 -14.99 -9.09
C ASN A 358 10.12 -14.72 -10.35
N TRP A 359 9.98 -15.51 -11.41
CA TRP A 359 10.65 -15.26 -12.69
C TRP A 359 10.28 -13.92 -13.34
N PHE A 360 9.10 -13.39 -13.00
CA PHE A 360 8.62 -12.10 -13.51
C PHE A 360 8.82 -10.94 -12.52
N TYR A 361 9.54 -11.15 -11.42
CA TYR A 361 9.90 -10.03 -10.51
C TYR A 361 10.75 -8.94 -11.17
N PRO A 362 11.60 -9.20 -12.18
CA PRO A 362 12.20 -8.11 -12.95
C PRO A 362 11.16 -7.19 -13.60
N SER A 363 10.09 -7.72 -14.18
CA SER A 363 8.98 -6.92 -14.72
C SER A 363 8.26 -6.15 -13.62
N LEU A 364 7.89 -6.81 -12.51
CA LEU A 364 7.34 -6.11 -11.34
C LEU A 364 8.26 -4.98 -10.86
N GLY A 365 9.57 -5.20 -10.87
CA GLY A 365 10.56 -4.21 -10.50
C GLY A 365 10.56 -2.99 -11.41
N VAL A 366 10.55 -3.20 -12.72
CA VAL A 366 10.45 -2.11 -13.72
C VAL A 366 9.16 -1.33 -13.51
N LEU A 367 8.03 -2.05 -13.41
CA LEU A 367 6.72 -1.47 -13.16
C LEU A 367 6.73 -0.56 -11.93
N VAL A 368 7.18 -1.08 -10.79
CA VAL A 368 7.15 -0.35 -9.51
C VAL A 368 8.07 0.87 -9.56
N ILE A 369 9.31 0.72 -10.03
CA ILE A 369 10.26 1.83 -10.09
C ILE A 369 9.76 2.93 -11.02
N LEU A 370 9.28 2.59 -12.23
CA LEU A 370 8.81 3.60 -13.19
C LEU A 370 7.50 4.25 -12.73
N ARG A 371 6.56 3.48 -12.21
CA ARG A 371 5.30 3.98 -11.65
C ARG A 371 5.53 5.04 -10.60
N TYR A 372 6.27 4.70 -9.55
CA TYR A 372 6.53 5.61 -8.45
C TYR A 372 7.46 6.77 -8.84
N SER A 373 8.38 6.56 -9.80
CA SER A 373 9.17 7.68 -10.36
C SER A 373 8.28 8.68 -11.09
N ILE A 374 7.36 8.22 -11.94
CA ILE A 374 6.38 9.07 -12.66
C ILE A 374 5.49 9.82 -11.66
N GLN A 375 5.04 9.15 -10.59
CA GLN A 375 4.30 9.79 -9.50
C GLN A 375 5.12 10.90 -8.83
N GLY A 376 6.36 10.61 -8.44
CA GLY A 376 7.26 11.59 -7.83
C GLY A 376 7.53 12.81 -8.71
N LEU A 377 7.49 12.62 -10.03
CA LEU A 377 7.58 13.70 -11.00
C LEU A 377 6.29 14.54 -11.13
N GLY A 378 5.20 14.16 -10.45
CA GLY A 378 3.93 14.89 -10.42
C GLY A 378 2.96 14.51 -11.56
N TYR A 379 3.16 13.38 -12.23
CA TYR A 379 2.31 12.90 -13.32
C TYR A 379 1.49 11.67 -12.89
N SER A 380 0.79 11.77 -11.77
CA SER A 380 0.05 10.66 -11.14
C SER A 380 -1.06 10.09 -12.06
N ASN A 381 -1.61 10.88 -12.98
CA ASN A 381 -2.56 10.38 -13.98
C ASN A 381 -1.93 9.33 -14.91
N LEU A 382 -0.67 9.52 -15.33
CA LEU A 382 0.03 8.51 -16.14
C LEU A 382 0.29 7.24 -15.33
N SER A 383 0.64 7.39 -14.06
CA SER A 383 0.82 6.26 -13.16
C SER A 383 -0.51 5.49 -12.94
N MET A 384 -1.63 6.18 -12.78
CA MET A 384 -2.96 5.57 -12.64
C MET A 384 -3.30 4.69 -13.86
N MET A 385 -2.96 5.13 -15.07
CA MET A 385 -3.18 4.34 -16.28
C MET A 385 -2.47 3.00 -16.26
N SER A 386 -1.31 2.87 -15.60
CA SER A 386 -0.69 1.55 -15.42
C SER A 386 -1.54 0.60 -14.59
N GLY A 387 -2.24 1.11 -13.56
CA GLY A 387 -3.21 0.33 -12.80
C GLY A 387 -4.41 -0.14 -13.66
N VAL A 388 -4.85 0.70 -14.60
CA VAL A 388 -5.89 0.32 -15.58
C VAL A 388 -5.38 -0.82 -16.49
N MET A 389 -4.13 -0.75 -16.97
CA MET A 389 -3.53 -1.83 -17.76
C MET A 389 -3.43 -3.14 -16.99
N GLU A 390 -3.03 -3.09 -15.72
CA GLU A 390 -3.02 -4.27 -14.85
C GLU A 390 -4.43 -4.86 -14.66
N MET A 391 -5.43 -4.01 -14.42
CA MET A 391 -6.82 -4.44 -14.27
C MET A 391 -7.33 -5.13 -15.54
N ILE A 392 -7.14 -4.50 -16.72
CA ILE A 392 -7.54 -5.07 -18.02
C ILE A 392 -6.87 -6.42 -18.24
N ALA A 393 -5.57 -6.53 -17.94
CA ALA A 393 -4.82 -7.77 -18.10
C ALA A 393 -5.36 -8.88 -17.18
N ARG A 394 -5.57 -8.58 -15.88
CA ARG A 394 -6.13 -9.56 -14.94
C ARG A 394 -7.55 -9.98 -15.31
N CYS A 395 -8.41 -9.03 -15.72
CA CYS A 395 -9.76 -9.35 -16.20
C CYS A 395 -9.70 -10.24 -17.47
N GLY A 396 -8.83 -9.92 -18.41
CA GLY A 396 -8.65 -10.72 -19.63
C GLY A 396 -8.17 -12.14 -19.31
N VAL A 397 -7.17 -12.27 -18.42
CA VAL A 397 -6.69 -13.58 -17.95
C VAL A 397 -7.82 -14.36 -17.26
N SER A 398 -8.57 -13.71 -16.37
CA SER A 398 -9.68 -14.33 -15.63
C SER A 398 -10.78 -14.86 -16.56
N VAL A 399 -11.09 -14.14 -17.66
CA VAL A 399 -12.18 -14.50 -18.57
C VAL A 399 -11.73 -15.49 -19.65
N TRP A 400 -10.49 -15.40 -20.14
CA TRP A 400 -10.05 -16.22 -21.28
C TRP A 400 -9.01 -17.27 -20.91
N LEU A 401 -8.01 -16.91 -20.11
CA LEU A 401 -6.88 -17.81 -19.87
C LEU A 401 -7.18 -18.81 -18.75
N VAL A 402 -7.85 -18.39 -17.67
CA VAL A 402 -8.23 -19.30 -16.57
C VAL A 402 -9.21 -20.37 -17.02
N PRO A 403 -10.26 -20.11 -17.83
CA PRO A 403 -11.11 -21.18 -18.39
C PRO A 403 -10.35 -22.13 -19.31
N ALA A 404 -9.32 -21.67 -20.03
CA ALA A 404 -8.56 -22.49 -20.97
C ALA A 404 -7.45 -23.32 -20.30
N LEU A 405 -6.76 -22.78 -19.30
CA LEU A 405 -5.56 -23.38 -18.69
C LEU A 405 -5.70 -23.66 -17.19
N ALA A 406 -6.90 -23.45 -16.63
CA ALA A 406 -7.19 -23.63 -15.20
C ALA A 406 -6.14 -22.95 -14.30
N TRP A 407 -5.51 -23.70 -13.38
CA TRP A 407 -4.54 -23.20 -12.42
C TRP A 407 -3.34 -22.47 -13.07
N ILE A 408 -2.86 -22.96 -14.20
CA ILE A 408 -1.76 -22.31 -14.93
C ILE A 408 -2.15 -20.91 -15.35
N GLY A 409 -3.40 -20.69 -15.79
CA GLY A 409 -3.94 -19.36 -16.09
C GLY A 409 -3.85 -18.42 -14.89
N VAL A 410 -4.21 -18.90 -13.69
CA VAL A 410 -4.08 -18.12 -12.43
C VAL A 410 -2.62 -17.75 -12.14
N CYS A 411 -1.68 -18.69 -12.33
CA CYS A 411 -0.25 -18.45 -12.10
C CYS A 411 0.33 -17.34 -12.99
N TYR A 412 -0.15 -17.20 -14.23
CA TYR A 412 0.31 -16.18 -15.17
C TYR A 412 -0.45 -14.85 -15.08
N ALA A 413 -1.48 -14.73 -14.26
CA ALA A 413 -2.30 -13.52 -14.19
C ALA A 413 -1.51 -12.27 -13.77
N ASP A 414 -0.72 -12.36 -12.71
CA ASP A 414 0.13 -11.26 -12.25
C ASP A 414 1.30 -10.98 -13.22
N PRO A 415 2.07 -11.98 -13.69
CA PRO A 415 3.06 -11.78 -14.73
C PRO A 415 2.56 -11.02 -15.96
N ILE A 416 1.44 -11.40 -16.51
CA ILE A 416 0.85 -10.74 -17.68
C ILE A 416 0.42 -9.30 -17.32
N ALA A 417 -0.15 -9.09 -16.15
CA ALA A 417 -0.52 -7.76 -15.69
C ALA A 417 0.69 -6.83 -15.56
N TRP A 418 1.81 -7.31 -15.02
CA TRP A 418 3.04 -6.54 -14.89
C TRP A 418 3.63 -6.18 -16.25
N ILE A 419 3.71 -7.13 -17.17
CA ILE A 419 4.19 -6.89 -18.54
C ILE A 419 3.31 -5.87 -19.27
N MET A 420 1.97 -5.97 -19.16
CA MET A 420 1.06 -5.00 -19.77
C MET A 420 1.26 -3.59 -19.23
N ALA A 421 1.49 -3.46 -17.92
CA ALA A 421 1.80 -2.18 -17.31
C ALA A 421 3.17 -1.63 -17.78
N ASP A 422 4.19 -2.49 -17.92
CA ASP A 422 5.52 -2.10 -18.40
C ASP A 422 5.49 -1.60 -19.85
N ILE A 423 4.71 -2.24 -20.72
CA ILE A 423 4.51 -1.80 -22.11
C ILE A 423 3.99 -0.36 -22.17
N PHE A 424 3.18 0.05 -21.21
CA PHE A 424 2.72 1.43 -21.09
C PHE A 424 3.73 2.35 -20.39
N LEU A 425 4.30 1.90 -19.25
CA LEU A 425 5.13 2.75 -18.38
C LEU A 425 6.48 3.10 -19.00
N ILE A 426 7.11 2.19 -19.73
CA ILE A 426 8.44 2.43 -20.32
C ILE A 426 8.36 3.59 -21.33
N PRO A 427 7.49 3.59 -22.36
CA PRO A 427 7.34 4.73 -23.26
C PRO A 427 6.91 6.02 -22.54
N ALA A 428 6.00 5.91 -21.57
CA ALA A 428 5.53 7.06 -20.80
C ALA A 428 6.68 7.73 -20.00
N TYR A 429 7.54 6.95 -19.36
CA TYR A 429 8.71 7.47 -18.66
C TYR A 429 9.72 8.12 -19.60
N ILE A 430 10.03 7.48 -20.74
CA ILE A 430 10.96 8.02 -21.73
C ILE A 430 10.43 9.36 -22.29
N TRP A 431 9.15 9.41 -22.63
CA TRP A 431 8.49 10.63 -23.11
C TRP A 431 8.56 11.73 -22.04
N LEU A 432 8.25 11.39 -20.79
CA LEU A 432 8.26 12.35 -19.68
C LEU A 432 9.66 12.92 -19.42
N ILE A 433 10.68 12.09 -19.41
CA ILE A 433 12.07 12.55 -19.21
C ILE A 433 12.52 13.46 -20.35
N ARG A 434 12.15 13.16 -21.61
CA ARG A 434 12.44 14.03 -22.77
C ARG A 434 11.72 15.37 -22.64
N ARG A 435 10.47 15.39 -22.20
CA ARG A 435 9.70 16.62 -21.97
C ARG A 435 10.33 17.48 -20.88
N LEU A 436 10.67 16.86 -19.73
CA LEU A 436 11.32 17.58 -18.62
C LEU A 436 12.70 18.13 -19.01
N LYS A 437 13.47 17.43 -19.84
CA LYS A 437 14.75 17.93 -20.35
C LYS A 437 14.57 19.21 -21.17
N ARG A 438 13.47 19.37 -21.91
CA ARG A 438 13.17 20.60 -22.68
C ARG A 438 12.69 21.76 -21.79
N GLN A 439 12.14 21.47 -20.60
CA GLN A 439 11.60 22.47 -19.69
C GLN A 439 12.64 22.99 -18.69
N ILE A 440 13.61 22.17 -18.33
CA ILE A 440 14.59 22.48 -17.27
C ILE A 440 15.97 22.82 -17.86
N GLY A 441 16.31 22.31 -19.05
CA GLY A 441 17.52 22.64 -19.80
C GLY A 441 17.23 23.69 -20.82
#